data_0886ad745e1395d4e20582aecda77143
#
_entry.id   0886ad745e1395d4e20582aecda77143
#
_cell.length_a   1.000
_cell.length_b   1.000
_cell.length_c   1.000
_cell.angle_alpha   90.00
_cell.angle_beta   90.00
_cell.angle_gamma   90.00
#
_symmetry.space_group_name_H-M   'P 1'
#
loop_
_entity.id
_entity.type
_entity.pdbx_description
1 polymer ?
#
loop_
_entity_poly.entity_id
_entity_poly.type
_entity_poly.pdbx_seq_one_letter_code
_entity_poly.pdbx_strand_id
1 'polypeptide(L)'
;GVSFVSIENARLNLDREQAGKDFEKIHAEARSKWNDDLSRITVEGGTDAQKTVFYTALYHLLIHPNILQDVNGEYPAMESDKILTTKGDRYTVFSLWDTYRNVHQLLTLVYPERQMEMVRTMLDMYREHGWLPKWELYGRETLTMEGDPSIPVIVDTWMKGLRDFDVDLAYEAMYKSATLPGAENLMRPDNDDYMSKGYVPLREQYDNSVSHALEYYIADFALSRFADALGKKKDAEMFYKRSLGYLSLIHISEPTRPY
;
A
#
# COMPACT_ATOMS: atom_id res chain seq x y z
N GLY A 1 1.23 26.71 -8.33
CA GLY A 1 0.92 25.37 -8.83
C GLY A 1 2.13 24.45 -8.71
N VAL A 2 1.87 23.19 -8.58
CA VAL A 2 2.89 22.13 -8.58
C VAL A 2 2.49 21.09 -9.63
N SER A 3 3.46 20.49 -10.29
CA SER A 3 3.29 19.36 -11.22
C SER A 3 4.57 18.55 -11.28
N PHE A 4 4.46 17.24 -11.43
CA PHE A 4 5.57 16.33 -11.72
C PHE A 4 5.72 16.05 -13.22
N VAL A 5 4.88 16.68 -14.06
CA VAL A 5 4.86 16.49 -15.51
C VAL A 5 5.53 17.66 -16.23
N SER A 6 5.02 18.90 -16.02
CA SER A 6 5.55 20.08 -16.71
C SER A 6 5.23 21.40 -16.00
N ILE A 7 5.93 22.46 -16.39
CA ILE A 7 5.63 23.82 -15.94
C ILE A 7 4.24 24.27 -16.42
N GLU A 8 3.86 23.88 -17.63
CA GLU A 8 2.55 24.16 -18.22
C GLU A 8 1.44 23.54 -17.40
N ASN A 9 1.60 22.29 -16.98
CA ASN A 9 0.65 21.62 -16.10
C ASN A 9 0.59 22.24 -14.70
N ALA A 10 1.73 22.69 -14.15
CA ALA A 10 1.74 23.41 -12.88
C ALA A 10 0.92 24.72 -12.94
N ARG A 11 0.97 25.43 -14.07
CA ARG A 11 0.12 26.60 -14.31
C ARG A 11 -1.34 26.22 -14.49
N LEU A 12 -1.61 25.17 -15.26
CA LEU A 12 -2.96 24.65 -15.47
C LEU A 12 -3.61 24.23 -14.15
N ASN A 13 -2.88 23.53 -13.26
CA ASN A 13 -3.35 23.16 -11.93
C ASN A 13 -3.73 24.40 -11.11
N LEU A 14 -2.86 25.41 -11.08
CA LEU A 14 -3.13 26.66 -10.38
C LEU A 14 -4.39 27.36 -10.92
N ASP A 15 -4.48 27.49 -12.25
CA ASP A 15 -5.60 28.16 -12.91
C ASP A 15 -6.93 27.42 -12.66
N ARG A 16 -6.94 26.11 -12.71
CA ARG A 16 -8.15 25.30 -12.49
C ARG A 16 -8.61 25.29 -11.04
N GLU A 17 -7.70 25.27 -10.10
CA GLU A 17 -8.02 25.16 -8.69
C GLU A 17 -8.28 26.52 -8.02
N GLN A 18 -7.59 27.59 -8.45
CA GLN A 18 -7.58 28.86 -7.72
C GLN A 18 -7.99 30.08 -8.51
N ALA A 19 -8.09 30.06 -9.87
CA ALA A 19 -8.41 31.23 -10.63
C ALA A 19 -9.75 31.86 -10.20
N GLY A 20 -9.75 33.17 -10.02
CA GLY A 20 -10.95 33.92 -9.65
C GLY A 20 -11.42 33.72 -8.21
N LYS A 21 -10.59 33.14 -7.34
CA LYS A 21 -10.90 32.93 -5.90
C LYS A 21 -9.98 33.85 -5.07
N ASP A 22 -10.56 34.49 -4.06
CA ASP A 22 -9.81 35.14 -3.00
C ASP A 22 -9.45 34.17 -1.87
N PHE A 23 -8.70 34.64 -0.91
CA PHE A 23 -8.27 33.82 0.23
C PHE A 23 -9.46 33.25 1.01
N GLU A 24 -10.49 34.05 1.28
CA GLU A 24 -11.63 33.63 2.09
C GLU A 24 -12.41 32.51 1.40
N LYS A 25 -12.55 32.59 0.08
CA LYS A 25 -13.20 31.54 -0.70
C LYS A 25 -12.39 30.23 -0.68
N ILE A 26 -11.07 30.32 -0.91
CA ILE A 26 -10.18 29.12 -0.87
C ILE A 26 -10.20 28.49 0.53
N HIS A 27 -10.13 29.33 1.58
CA HIS A 27 -10.20 28.87 2.97
C HIS A 27 -11.53 28.16 3.27
N ALA A 28 -12.65 28.75 2.86
CA ALA A 28 -13.98 28.17 3.06
C ALA A 28 -14.14 26.83 2.31
N GLU A 29 -13.70 26.75 1.05
CA GLU A 29 -13.74 25.53 0.25
C GLU A 29 -12.86 24.40 0.87
N ALA A 30 -11.65 24.72 1.31
CA ALA A 30 -10.76 23.76 1.96
C ALA A 30 -11.37 23.25 3.28
N ARG A 31 -11.93 24.16 4.09
CA ARG A 31 -12.60 23.80 5.33
C ARG A 31 -13.81 22.90 5.09
N SER A 32 -14.61 23.20 4.05
CA SER A 32 -15.75 22.34 3.70
C SER A 32 -15.31 20.95 3.33
N LYS A 33 -14.34 20.80 2.44
CA LYS A 33 -13.80 19.48 2.02
C LYS A 33 -13.28 18.65 3.20
N TRP A 34 -12.52 19.28 4.09
CA TRP A 34 -12.03 18.58 5.29
C TRP A 34 -13.15 18.18 6.23
N ASN A 35 -14.18 19.05 6.43
CA ASN A 35 -15.35 18.71 7.24
C ASN A 35 -16.13 17.54 6.64
N ASP A 36 -16.31 17.52 5.32
CA ASP A 36 -17.01 16.43 4.63
C ASP A 36 -16.29 15.09 4.84
N ASP A 37 -14.98 15.07 4.69
CA ASP A 37 -14.17 13.87 4.90
C ASP A 37 -14.14 13.44 6.38
N LEU A 38 -13.90 14.36 7.31
CA LEU A 38 -13.78 14.05 8.73
C LEU A 38 -15.12 13.67 9.36
N SER A 39 -16.25 14.18 8.84
CA SER A 39 -17.60 13.87 9.35
C SER A 39 -18.10 12.48 8.97
N ARG A 40 -17.36 11.70 8.17
CA ARG A 40 -17.70 10.28 7.91
C ARG A 40 -17.63 9.42 9.17
N ILE A 41 -16.90 9.85 10.20
CA ILE A 41 -16.95 9.25 11.53
C ILE A 41 -17.36 10.32 12.52
N THR A 42 -18.49 10.10 13.18
CA THR A 42 -18.98 10.98 14.24
C THR A 42 -18.74 10.32 15.59
N VAL A 43 -18.13 11.05 16.53
CA VAL A 43 -17.87 10.58 17.89
C VAL A 43 -18.64 11.42 18.91
N GLU A 44 -19.24 10.75 19.87
CA GLU A 44 -19.96 11.38 20.99
C GLU A 44 -19.32 11.02 22.34
N GLY A 45 -19.61 11.81 23.36
CA GLY A 45 -19.01 11.61 24.68
C GLY A 45 -17.55 12.08 24.75
N GLY A 46 -16.88 11.73 25.82
CA GLY A 46 -15.50 12.14 26.08
C GLY A 46 -15.30 13.64 26.30
N THR A 47 -14.05 14.05 26.52
CA THR A 47 -13.66 15.46 26.66
C THR A 47 -13.35 16.09 25.31
N ASP A 48 -13.34 17.41 25.21
CA ASP A 48 -12.95 18.12 23.98
C ASP A 48 -11.51 17.79 23.56
N ALA A 49 -10.60 17.59 24.52
CA ALA A 49 -9.22 17.14 24.24
C ALA A 49 -9.21 15.76 23.57
N GLN A 50 -10.01 14.80 24.02
CA GLN A 50 -10.12 13.48 23.41
C GLN A 50 -10.68 13.54 22.00
N LYS A 51 -11.71 14.37 21.76
CA LYS A 51 -12.26 14.61 20.42
C LYS A 51 -11.23 15.26 19.51
N THR A 52 -10.47 16.23 20.00
CA THR A 52 -9.40 16.87 19.24
C THR A 52 -8.33 15.85 18.82
N VAL A 53 -7.89 14.98 19.73
CA VAL A 53 -6.93 13.90 19.42
C VAL A 53 -7.50 12.95 18.33
N PHE A 54 -8.77 12.55 18.47
CA PHE A 54 -9.41 11.66 17.51
C PHE A 54 -9.45 12.27 16.09
N TYR A 55 -9.97 13.48 15.96
CA TYR A 55 -10.08 14.12 14.63
C TYR A 55 -8.73 14.55 14.06
N THR A 56 -7.74 14.87 14.90
CA THR A 56 -6.36 15.11 14.44
C THR A 56 -5.74 13.82 13.89
N ALA A 57 -5.95 12.68 14.55
CA ALA A 57 -5.48 11.39 14.04
C ALA A 57 -6.17 11.02 12.71
N LEU A 58 -7.48 11.23 12.60
CA LEU A 58 -8.23 11.00 11.36
C LEU A 58 -7.76 11.93 10.23
N TYR A 59 -7.47 13.20 10.53
CA TYR A 59 -6.89 14.14 9.59
C TYR A 59 -5.54 13.65 9.07
N HIS A 60 -4.63 13.23 9.96
CA HIS A 60 -3.30 12.72 9.58
C HIS A 60 -3.40 11.47 8.70
N LEU A 61 -4.35 10.58 8.95
CA LEU A 61 -4.59 9.39 8.14
C LEU A 61 -4.93 9.73 6.68
N LEU A 62 -5.53 10.88 6.41
CA LEU A 62 -5.96 11.32 5.08
C LEU A 62 -4.93 12.16 4.33
N ILE A 63 -3.77 12.45 4.93
CA ILE A 63 -2.70 13.24 4.27
C ILE A 63 -1.96 12.41 3.24
N HIS A 64 -1.66 11.14 3.54
CA HIS A 64 -0.94 10.21 2.67
C HIS A 64 -1.62 8.84 2.64
N PRO A 65 -1.60 8.13 1.51
CA PRO A 65 -1.14 8.54 0.17
C PRO A 65 -1.89 9.75 -0.39
N ASN A 66 -1.24 10.53 -1.23
CA ASN A 66 -1.82 11.72 -1.87
C ASN A 66 -1.89 11.56 -3.41
N ILE A 67 -2.64 12.44 -4.05
CA ILE A 67 -2.86 12.41 -5.50
C ILE A 67 -1.61 12.92 -6.23
N LEU A 68 -1.19 12.20 -7.28
CA LEU A 68 -0.03 12.52 -8.11
C LEU A 68 -0.40 13.21 -9.42
N GLN A 69 -1.53 12.84 -10.03
CA GLN A 69 -1.90 13.36 -11.34
C GLN A 69 -2.25 14.84 -11.28
N ASP A 70 -2.00 15.51 -12.40
CA ASP A 70 -2.43 16.88 -12.67
C ASP A 70 -3.94 16.94 -12.98
N VAL A 71 -4.52 18.13 -13.00
CA VAL A 71 -5.97 18.34 -13.24
C VAL A 71 -6.46 17.88 -14.62
N ASN A 72 -5.53 17.65 -15.57
CA ASN A 72 -5.80 17.05 -16.88
C ASN A 72 -5.66 15.52 -16.88
N GLY A 73 -5.32 14.92 -15.72
CA GLY A 73 -5.13 13.49 -15.54
C GLY A 73 -3.74 12.96 -15.89
N GLU A 74 -2.80 13.83 -16.31
CA GLU A 74 -1.43 13.42 -16.62
C GLU A 74 -0.60 13.18 -15.37
N TYR A 75 0.25 12.16 -15.42
CA TYR A 75 1.17 11.79 -14.33
C TYR A 75 2.42 11.08 -14.87
N PRO A 76 3.58 11.13 -14.17
CA PRO A 76 4.75 10.35 -14.54
C PRO A 76 4.53 8.86 -14.22
N ALA A 77 4.83 7.99 -15.20
CA ALA A 77 4.74 6.55 -15.02
C ALA A 77 5.79 6.04 -14.03
N MET A 78 5.47 4.90 -13.37
CA MET A 78 6.36 4.25 -12.42
C MET A 78 7.69 3.86 -13.07
N GLU A 79 8.83 4.24 -12.45
CA GLU A 79 10.21 3.96 -12.89
C GLU A 79 10.48 4.33 -14.36
N SER A 80 9.84 5.38 -14.88
CA SER A 80 9.91 5.78 -16.28
C SER A 80 9.77 7.29 -16.44
N ASP A 81 10.33 7.82 -17.55
CA ASP A 81 10.12 9.22 -17.96
C ASP A 81 8.89 9.40 -18.85
N LYS A 82 8.07 8.36 -19.04
CA LYS A 82 6.83 8.44 -19.79
C LYS A 82 5.77 9.17 -18.99
N ILE A 83 5.00 10.01 -19.68
CA ILE A 83 3.79 10.61 -19.11
C ILE A 83 2.59 9.80 -19.55
N LEU A 84 1.79 9.38 -18.60
CA LEU A 84 0.54 8.66 -18.80
C LEU A 84 -0.64 9.52 -18.37
N THR A 85 -1.85 9.03 -18.64
CA THR A 85 -3.10 9.72 -18.28
C THR A 85 -4.04 8.76 -17.58
N THR A 86 -4.63 9.19 -16.48
CA THR A 86 -5.67 8.47 -15.76
C THR A 86 -7.03 9.17 -15.85
N LYS A 87 -8.11 8.40 -15.64
CA LYS A 87 -9.47 8.92 -15.45
C LYS A 87 -9.88 8.94 -13.98
N GLY A 88 -9.23 8.13 -13.15
CA GLY A 88 -9.43 8.03 -11.71
C GLY A 88 -8.30 8.71 -10.96
N ASP A 89 -8.27 8.54 -9.66
CA ASP A 89 -7.22 9.06 -8.81
C ASP A 89 -5.96 8.17 -8.86
N ARG A 90 -4.83 8.76 -9.28
CA ARG A 90 -3.51 8.16 -9.21
C ARG A 90 -2.84 8.57 -7.91
N TYR A 91 -2.69 7.65 -6.99
CA TYR A 91 -2.06 7.90 -5.70
C TYR A 91 -0.54 7.73 -5.75
N THR A 92 0.15 8.38 -4.81
CA THR A 92 1.60 8.30 -4.58
C THR A 92 1.90 8.41 -3.09
N VAL A 93 3.17 8.20 -2.73
CA VAL A 93 3.68 8.18 -1.34
C VAL A 93 3.06 7.01 -0.57
N PHE A 94 3.32 5.81 -1.09
CA PHE A 94 2.90 4.57 -0.46
C PHE A 94 3.96 4.06 0.52
N SER A 95 3.81 4.39 1.79
CA SER A 95 4.57 3.77 2.89
C SER A 95 3.84 2.50 3.36
N LEU A 96 3.79 1.48 2.50
CA LEU A 96 2.90 0.33 2.72
C LEU A 96 3.29 -0.52 3.93
N TRP A 97 4.58 -0.59 4.29
CA TRP A 97 5.04 -1.28 5.49
C TRP A 97 4.40 -0.71 6.77
N ASP A 98 4.13 0.60 6.79
CA ASP A 98 3.43 1.26 7.89
C ASP A 98 1.91 1.11 7.78
N THR A 99 1.37 1.34 6.58
CA THR A 99 -0.06 1.55 6.38
C THR A 99 -0.87 0.25 6.24
N TYR A 100 -0.23 -0.88 5.86
CA TYR A 100 -0.92 -2.17 5.76
C TYR A 100 -1.45 -2.68 7.11
N ARG A 101 -0.90 -2.18 8.22
CA ARG A 101 -1.21 -2.67 9.57
C ARG A 101 -2.61 -2.28 10.03
N ASN A 102 -3.08 -1.07 9.70
CA ASN A 102 -4.40 -0.59 10.13
C ASN A 102 -5.03 0.50 9.26
N VAL A 103 -4.24 1.28 8.50
CA VAL A 103 -4.77 2.38 7.69
C VAL A 103 -5.70 1.87 6.59
N HIS A 104 -5.24 0.93 5.77
CA HIS A 104 -6.02 0.38 4.66
C HIS A 104 -7.28 -0.34 5.15
N GLN A 105 -7.23 -0.98 6.33
CA GLN A 105 -8.40 -1.62 6.96
C GLN A 105 -9.46 -0.58 7.35
N LEU A 106 -9.04 0.57 7.88
CA LEU A 106 -9.97 1.66 8.17
C LEU A 106 -10.53 2.29 6.89
N LEU A 107 -9.68 2.48 5.87
CA LEU A 107 -10.12 3.01 4.58
C LEU A 107 -11.17 2.11 3.93
N THR A 108 -11.04 0.79 4.00
CA THR A 108 -12.07 -0.13 3.47
C THR A 108 -13.43 0.03 4.12
N LEU A 109 -13.49 0.49 5.38
CA LEU A 109 -14.73 0.67 6.14
C LEU A 109 -15.34 2.06 5.93
N VAL A 110 -14.51 3.09 5.87
CA VAL A 110 -14.96 4.49 5.95
C VAL A 110 -14.81 5.23 4.62
N TYR A 111 -13.78 4.89 3.84
CA TYR A 111 -13.43 5.53 2.57
C TYR A 111 -13.20 4.50 1.45
N PRO A 112 -14.17 3.58 1.21
CA PRO A 112 -13.97 2.46 0.29
C PRO A 112 -13.62 2.90 -1.14
N GLU A 113 -14.11 4.03 -1.60
CA GLU A 113 -13.77 4.61 -2.90
C GLU A 113 -12.28 4.95 -3.00
N ARG A 114 -11.70 5.58 -1.97
CA ARG A 114 -10.25 5.88 -1.93
C ARG A 114 -9.41 4.62 -1.88
N GLN A 115 -9.83 3.64 -1.07
CA GLN A 115 -9.13 2.35 -0.99
C GLN A 115 -9.10 1.63 -2.34
N MET A 116 -10.22 1.65 -3.06
CA MET A 116 -10.31 1.06 -4.39
C MET A 116 -9.39 1.73 -5.40
N GLU A 117 -9.33 3.06 -5.43
CA GLU A 117 -8.42 3.81 -6.30
C GLU A 117 -6.95 3.55 -5.94
N MET A 118 -6.61 3.39 -4.65
CA MET A 118 -5.27 3.00 -4.21
C MET A 118 -4.89 1.60 -4.72
N VAL A 119 -5.81 0.62 -4.64
CA VAL A 119 -5.56 -0.73 -5.19
C VAL A 119 -5.38 -0.69 -6.70
N ARG A 120 -6.22 0.04 -7.43
CA ARG A 120 -6.07 0.23 -8.88
C ARG A 120 -4.73 0.89 -9.22
N THR A 121 -4.32 1.90 -8.46
CA THR A 121 -3.01 2.55 -8.59
C THR A 121 -1.86 1.54 -8.42
N MET A 122 -1.91 0.66 -7.41
CA MET A 122 -0.88 -0.38 -7.22
C MET A 122 -0.80 -1.34 -8.41
N LEU A 123 -1.96 -1.71 -8.99
CA LEU A 123 -2.01 -2.56 -10.18
C LEU A 123 -1.53 -1.84 -11.44
N ASP A 124 -1.76 -0.54 -11.58
CA ASP A 124 -1.21 0.25 -12.67
C ASP A 124 0.31 0.39 -12.53
N MET A 125 0.85 0.57 -11.33
CA MET A 125 2.30 0.51 -11.07
C MET A 125 2.88 -0.84 -11.51
N TYR A 126 2.19 -1.94 -11.24
CA TYR A 126 2.60 -3.26 -11.73
C TYR A 126 2.62 -3.34 -13.28
N ARG A 127 1.62 -2.81 -13.97
CA ARG A 127 1.59 -2.74 -15.45
C ARG A 127 2.73 -1.90 -16.01
N GLU A 128 3.09 -0.82 -15.33
CA GLU A 128 4.10 0.13 -15.77
C GLU A 128 5.54 -0.35 -15.53
N HIS A 129 5.78 -0.98 -14.38
CA HIS A 129 7.13 -1.33 -13.90
C HIS A 129 7.36 -2.84 -13.75
N GLY A 130 6.28 -3.62 -13.67
CA GLY A 130 6.35 -5.07 -13.49
C GLY A 130 6.43 -5.54 -12.04
N TRP A 131 6.27 -4.64 -11.06
CA TRP A 131 6.22 -4.94 -9.63
C TRP A 131 5.15 -4.12 -8.93
N LEU A 132 4.53 -4.71 -7.90
CA LEU A 132 3.69 -3.96 -6.96
C LEU A 132 4.58 -3.07 -6.08
N PRO A 133 4.08 -1.91 -5.61
CA PRO A 133 4.89 -1.01 -4.80
C PRO A 133 5.14 -1.58 -3.39
N LYS A 134 6.28 -1.21 -2.81
CA LYS A 134 6.64 -1.42 -1.40
C LYS A 134 6.66 -0.10 -0.64
N TRP A 135 7.49 0.81 -1.09
CA TRP A 135 7.63 2.17 -0.54
C TRP A 135 7.83 3.18 -1.69
N GLU A 136 6.77 3.38 -2.45
CA GLU A 136 6.78 4.23 -3.64
C GLU A 136 6.74 5.71 -3.26
N LEU A 137 7.55 6.53 -3.94
CA LEU A 137 7.65 7.97 -3.76
C LEU A 137 7.69 8.69 -5.12
N TYR A 138 6.59 9.34 -5.48
CA TYR A 138 6.45 10.16 -6.71
C TYR A 138 6.86 9.42 -8.00
N GLY A 139 6.39 8.19 -8.17
CA GLY A 139 6.68 7.35 -9.33
C GLY A 139 8.01 6.62 -9.28
N ARG A 140 8.66 6.55 -8.12
CA ARG A 140 9.90 5.79 -7.90
C ARG A 140 9.76 4.84 -6.72
N GLU A 141 10.24 3.60 -6.90
CA GLU A 141 10.30 2.62 -5.81
C GLU A 141 11.59 2.79 -5.02
N THR A 142 11.49 3.03 -3.73
CA THR A 142 12.65 3.26 -2.86
C THR A 142 13.20 1.97 -2.26
N LEU A 143 12.43 0.88 -2.30
CA LEU A 143 12.71 -0.41 -1.64
C LEU A 143 12.98 -0.30 -0.14
N THR A 144 12.57 0.81 0.47
CA THR A 144 12.72 1.05 1.90
C THR A 144 11.81 0.10 2.67
N MET A 145 12.27 -0.31 3.86
CA MET A 145 11.60 -1.25 4.78
C MET A 145 11.47 -2.67 4.22
N GLU A 146 10.86 -3.54 5.04
CA GLU A 146 10.86 -4.97 4.82
C GLU A 146 9.56 -5.46 4.18
N GLY A 147 9.63 -6.68 3.65
CA GLY A 147 8.45 -7.42 3.25
C GLY A 147 7.91 -7.09 1.88
N ASP A 148 6.67 -7.49 1.69
CA ASP A 148 5.88 -7.34 0.47
C ASP A 148 4.45 -6.89 0.84
N PRO A 149 4.33 -5.67 1.38
CA PRO A 149 3.11 -5.21 2.06
C PRO A 149 1.93 -4.92 1.13
N SER A 150 2.13 -4.79 -0.18
CA SER A 150 1.02 -4.69 -1.14
C SER A 150 0.10 -5.90 -1.11
N ILE A 151 0.67 -7.10 -0.84
CA ILE A 151 -0.11 -8.35 -0.81
C ILE A 151 -1.21 -8.30 0.25
N PRO A 152 -0.93 -8.10 1.55
CA PRO A 152 -1.99 -8.04 2.54
C PRO A 152 -2.97 -6.90 2.31
N VAL A 153 -2.55 -5.76 1.74
CA VAL A 153 -3.45 -4.63 1.42
C VAL A 153 -4.48 -5.02 0.37
N ILE A 154 -4.04 -5.59 -0.76
CA ILE A 154 -4.93 -5.99 -1.86
C ILE A 154 -5.86 -7.11 -1.42
N VAL A 155 -5.31 -8.12 -0.74
CA VAL A 155 -6.09 -9.28 -0.28
C VAL A 155 -7.14 -8.88 0.75
N ASP A 156 -6.78 -8.09 1.75
CA ASP A 156 -7.73 -7.61 2.77
C ASP A 156 -8.86 -6.79 2.15
N THR A 157 -8.54 -5.92 1.19
CA THR A 157 -9.52 -5.13 0.44
C THR A 157 -10.52 -6.03 -0.27
N TRP A 158 -10.02 -7.05 -1.00
CA TRP A 158 -10.88 -8.00 -1.72
C TRP A 158 -11.72 -8.87 -0.79
N MET A 159 -11.14 -9.36 0.32
CA MET A 159 -11.83 -10.21 1.30
C MET A 159 -12.96 -9.46 2.00
N LYS A 160 -12.87 -8.14 2.14
CA LYS A 160 -13.93 -7.27 2.67
C LYS A 160 -15.02 -6.92 1.65
N GLY A 161 -14.95 -7.47 0.45
CA GLY A 161 -15.98 -7.34 -0.58
C GLY A 161 -15.75 -6.20 -1.58
N LEU A 162 -14.67 -5.45 -1.49
CA LEU A 162 -14.26 -4.43 -2.45
C LEU A 162 -13.48 -5.11 -3.60
N ARG A 163 -14.16 -5.44 -4.70
CA ARG A 163 -13.66 -6.36 -5.73
C ARG A 163 -13.59 -5.75 -7.13
N ASP A 164 -13.88 -4.46 -7.29
CA ASP A 164 -13.92 -3.79 -8.59
C ASP A 164 -12.51 -3.38 -9.05
N PHE A 165 -11.66 -4.38 -9.25
CA PHE A 165 -10.32 -4.28 -9.84
C PHE A 165 -9.97 -5.57 -10.58
N ASP A 166 -8.88 -5.56 -11.36
CA ASP A 166 -8.38 -6.70 -12.12
C ASP A 166 -7.81 -7.77 -11.18
N VAL A 167 -8.64 -8.73 -10.81
CA VAL A 167 -8.32 -9.80 -9.83
C VAL A 167 -7.26 -10.75 -10.37
N ASP A 168 -7.29 -11.06 -11.67
CA ASP A 168 -6.32 -11.95 -12.30
C ASP A 168 -4.93 -11.31 -12.34
N LEU A 169 -4.85 -10.04 -12.70
CA LEU A 169 -3.62 -9.26 -12.64
C LEU A 169 -3.08 -9.15 -11.21
N ALA A 170 -3.96 -8.91 -10.24
CA ALA A 170 -3.56 -8.83 -8.83
C ALA A 170 -2.97 -10.17 -8.36
N TYR A 171 -3.60 -11.28 -8.73
CA TYR A 171 -3.06 -12.61 -8.41
C TYR A 171 -1.71 -12.85 -9.08
N GLU A 172 -1.58 -12.56 -10.37
CA GLU A 172 -0.32 -12.68 -11.11
C GLU A 172 0.81 -11.90 -10.45
N ALA A 173 0.57 -10.62 -10.14
CA ALA A 173 1.56 -9.73 -9.53
C ALA A 173 2.04 -10.23 -8.15
N MET A 174 1.10 -10.64 -7.29
CA MET A 174 1.40 -11.18 -5.97
C MET A 174 2.10 -12.54 -6.04
N TYR A 175 1.66 -13.42 -6.93
CA TYR A 175 2.28 -14.73 -7.15
C TYR A 175 3.72 -14.58 -7.66
N LYS A 176 3.95 -13.68 -8.60
CA LYS A 176 5.28 -13.36 -9.13
C LYS A 176 6.23 -12.96 -7.99
N SER A 177 5.85 -12.01 -7.17
CA SER A 177 6.67 -11.55 -6.04
C SER A 177 6.94 -12.68 -5.04
N ALA A 178 5.96 -13.53 -4.75
CA ALA A 178 6.08 -14.61 -3.79
C ALA A 178 6.86 -15.84 -4.28
N THR A 179 7.11 -15.98 -5.60
CA THR A 179 7.67 -17.24 -6.17
C THR A 179 8.91 -17.07 -7.04
N LEU A 180 9.21 -15.89 -7.57
CA LEU A 180 10.44 -15.69 -8.34
C LEU A 180 11.68 -15.86 -7.46
N PRO A 181 12.77 -16.43 -8.02
CA PRO A 181 14.08 -16.46 -7.37
C PRO A 181 14.57 -15.07 -6.98
N GLY A 182 15.32 -14.98 -5.88
CA GLY A 182 15.77 -13.70 -5.33
C GLY A 182 16.59 -12.85 -6.30
N ALA A 183 17.41 -13.47 -7.15
CA ALA A 183 18.22 -12.77 -8.17
C ALA A 183 17.36 -12.02 -9.20
N GLU A 184 16.13 -12.45 -9.43
CA GLU A 184 15.16 -11.86 -10.38
C GLU A 184 14.03 -11.13 -9.67
N ASN A 185 14.07 -11.05 -8.35
CA ASN A 185 12.96 -10.60 -7.52
C ASN A 185 13.31 -9.28 -6.81
N LEU A 186 12.78 -8.19 -7.32
CA LEU A 186 13.02 -6.88 -6.74
C LEU A 186 12.43 -6.73 -5.32
N MET A 187 11.27 -7.37 -5.06
CA MET A 187 10.55 -7.23 -3.79
C MET A 187 11.08 -8.16 -2.70
N ARG A 188 11.56 -9.37 -3.09
CA ARG A 188 12.06 -10.41 -2.18
C ARG A 188 13.44 -10.91 -2.64
N PRO A 189 14.51 -10.11 -2.51
CA PRO A 189 15.85 -10.47 -3.00
C PRO A 189 16.45 -11.71 -2.32
N ASP A 190 15.93 -12.11 -1.18
CA ASP A 190 16.31 -13.27 -0.38
C ASP A 190 15.32 -14.46 -0.50
N ASN A 191 14.46 -14.44 -1.54
CA ASN A 191 13.39 -15.42 -1.70
C ASN A 191 13.89 -16.86 -1.88
N ASP A 192 15.08 -17.08 -2.44
CA ASP A 192 15.67 -18.43 -2.57
C ASP A 192 15.92 -19.08 -1.21
N ASP A 193 16.48 -18.32 -0.28
CA ASP A 193 16.70 -18.79 1.09
C ASP A 193 15.36 -18.99 1.82
N TYR A 194 14.46 -18.02 1.68
CA TYR A 194 13.14 -18.10 2.29
C TYR A 194 12.35 -19.31 1.80
N MET A 195 12.32 -19.59 0.50
CA MET A 195 11.63 -20.74 -0.07
C MET A 195 12.26 -22.08 0.30
N SER A 196 13.61 -22.15 0.32
CA SER A 196 14.32 -23.41 0.55
C SER A 196 14.52 -23.74 2.03
N LYS A 197 14.76 -22.75 2.87
CA LYS A 197 15.06 -22.91 4.30
C LYS A 197 13.86 -22.62 5.21
N GLY A 198 12.85 -21.91 4.70
CA GLY A 198 11.70 -21.47 5.48
C GLY A 198 11.95 -20.18 6.29
N TYR A 199 13.11 -19.56 6.16
CA TYR A 199 13.47 -18.30 6.82
C TYR A 199 14.53 -17.53 6.00
N VAL A 200 14.72 -16.26 6.30
CA VAL A 200 15.79 -15.44 5.75
C VAL A 200 16.99 -15.49 6.69
N PRO A 201 18.16 -16.02 6.28
CA PRO A 201 19.34 -16.07 7.12
C PRO A 201 19.99 -14.68 7.29
N LEU A 202 20.63 -14.46 8.44
CA LEU A 202 21.45 -13.29 8.66
C LEU A 202 22.66 -13.32 7.71
N ARG A 203 22.85 -12.25 6.96
CA ARG A 203 24.02 -11.98 6.12
C ARG A 203 24.53 -10.59 6.42
N GLU A 204 25.82 -10.29 6.12
CA GLU A 204 26.42 -8.99 6.40
C GLU A 204 25.64 -7.81 5.79
N GLN A 205 25.03 -8.02 4.63
CA GLN A 205 24.23 -7.02 3.93
C GLN A 205 22.75 -6.97 4.35
N TYR A 206 22.30 -7.90 5.20
CA TYR A 206 20.89 -8.04 5.62
C TYR A 206 20.80 -8.22 7.14
N ASP A 207 20.88 -7.13 7.86
CA ASP A 207 20.73 -7.11 9.32
C ASP A 207 19.28 -7.21 9.83
N ASN A 208 18.30 -7.16 8.91
CA ASN A 208 16.86 -7.25 9.20
C ASN A 208 16.25 -8.63 8.87
N SER A 209 17.04 -9.70 8.86
CA SER A 209 16.64 -11.03 8.38
C SER A 209 15.34 -11.56 9.01
N VAL A 210 15.19 -11.42 10.32
CA VAL A 210 13.99 -11.85 11.05
C VAL A 210 12.77 -11.02 10.65
N SER A 211 12.94 -9.70 10.54
CA SER A 211 11.87 -8.80 10.11
C SER A 211 11.39 -9.12 8.70
N HIS A 212 12.31 -9.33 7.73
CA HIS A 212 11.98 -9.79 6.39
C HIS A 212 11.17 -11.08 6.40
N ALA A 213 11.64 -12.10 7.14
CA ALA A 213 10.96 -13.39 7.22
C ALA A 213 9.54 -13.25 7.79
N LEU A 214 9.36 -12.47 8.86
CA LEU A 214 8.06 -12.25 9.49
C LEU A 214 7.07 -11.55 8.55
N GLU A 215 7.51 -10.54 7.82
CA GLU A 215 6.67 -9.85 6.83
C GLU A 215 6.31 -10.78 5.65
N TYR A 216 7.22 -11.64 5.20
CA TYR A 216 6.90 -12.63 4.14
C TYR A 216 5.87 -13.66 4.61
N TYR A 217 5.91 -14.10 5.88
CA TYR A 217 4.89 -15.01 6.41
C TYR A 217 3.50 -14.38 6.43
N ILE A 218 3.41 -13.08 6.75
CA ILE A 218 2.15 -12.33 6.72
C ILE A 218 1.62 -12.25 5.27
N ALA A 219 2.49 -11.89 4.33
CA ALA A 219 2.13 -11.79 2.92
C ALA A 219 1.71 -13.16 2.35
N ASP A 220 2.45 -14.24 2.65
CA ASP A 220 2.12 -15.58 2.21
C ASP A 220 0.80 -16.08 2.83
N PHE A 221 0.51 -15.77 4.08
CA PHE A 221 -0.78 -16.08 4.67
C PHE A 221 -1.92 -15.38 3.93
N ALA A 222 -1.79 -14.08 3.67
CA ALA A 222 -2.78 -13.33 2.91
C ALA A 222 -2.99 -13.93 1.51
N LEU A 223 -1.89 -14.20 0.79
CA LEU A 223 -1.95 -14.81 -0.54
C LEU A 223 -2.56 -16.21 -0.53
N SER A 224 -2.33 -16.99 0.52
CA SER A 224 -2.96 -18.31 0.68
C SER A 224 -4.48 -18.19 0.74
N ARG A 225 -5.00 -17.21 1.49
CA ARG A 225 -6.44 -16.97 1.61
C ARG A 225 -7.04 -16.50 0.29
N PHE A 226 -6.33 -15.65 -0.44
CA PHE A 226 -6.76 -15.18 -1.75
C PHE A 226 -6.77 -16.31 -2.78
N ALA A 227 -5.71 -17.11 -2.85
CA ALA A 227 -5.63 -18.29 -3.72
C ALA A 227 -6.75 -19.30 -3.43
N ASP A 228 -7.05 -19.57 -2.15
CA ASP A 228 -8.15 -20.46 -1.75
C ASP A 228 -9.51 -19.93 -2.25
N ALA A 229 -9.77 -18.65 -2.06
CA ALA A 229 -11.01 -18.02 -2.51
C ALA A 229 -11.16 -18.01 -4.04
N LEU A 230 -10.05 -17.98 -4.79
CA LEU A 230 -10.01 -18.09 -6.25
C LEU A 230 -10.01 -19.54 -6.75
N GLY A 231 -10.10 -20.54 -5.85
CA GLY A 231 -10.11 -21.96 -6.20
C GLY A 231 -8.74 -22.55 -6.58
N LYS A 232 -7.65 -21.81 -6.38
CA LYS A 232 -6.26 -22.23 -6.65
C LYS A 232 -5.71 -23.04 -5.47
N LYS A 233 -6.26 -24.23 -5.22
CA LYS A 233 -6.04 -25.02 -3.99
C LYS A 233 -4.58 -25.37 -3.74
N LYS A 234 -3.80 -25.71 -4.79
CA LYS A 234 -2.36 -26.06 -4.62
C LYS A 234 -1.54 -24.87 -4.15
N ASP A 235 -1.79 -23.71 -4.72
CA ASP A 235 -1.09 -22.48 -4.33
C ASP A 235 -1.50 -22.05 -2.92
N ALA A 236 -2.79 -22.17 -2.59
CA ALA A 236 -3.31 -21.90 -1.26
C ALA A 236 -2.62 -22.75 -0.19
N GLU A 237 -2.49 -24.06 -0.42
CA GLU A 237 -1.79 -24.96 0.49
C GLU A 237 -0.30 -24.64 0.62
N MET A 238 0.38 -24.38 -0.49
CA MET A 238 1.80 -24.00 -0.52
C MET A 238 2.06 -22.74 0.31
N PHE A 239 1.34 -21.67 0.03
CA PHE A 239 1.51 -20.39 0.73
C PHE A 239 1.11 -20.50 2.21
N TYR A 240 0.04 -21.22 2.50
CA TYR A 240 -0.35 -21.47 3.89
C TYR A 240 0.76 -22.20 4.67
N LYS A 241 1.34 -23.25 4.10
CA LYS A 241 2.44 -23.97 4.74
C LYS A 241 3.65 -23.08 4.97
N ARG A 242 4.01 -22.24 3.99
CA ARG A 242 5.13 -21.29 4.12
C ARG A 242 4.86 -20.27 5.21
N SER A 243 3.65 -19.77 5.31
CA SER A 243 3.26 -18.75 6.32
C SER A 243 3.44 -19.25 7.75
N LEU A 244 3.40 -20.55 8.00
CA LEU A 244 3.61 -21.15 9.33
C LEU A 244 5.08 -21.17 9.78
N GLY A 245 6.02 -20.75 8.93
CA GLY A 245 7.45 -20.69 9.26
C GLY A 245 7.78 -19.82 10.48
N TYR A 246 6.93 -18.82 10.80
CA TYR A 246 7.10 -18.02 12.01
C TYR A 246 7.12 -18.85 13.29
N LEU A 247 6.41 -19.98 13.34
CA LEU A 247 6.41 -20.89 14.49
C LEU A 247 7.82 -21.45 14.76
N SER A 248 8.57 -21.75 13.69
CA SER A 248 9.96 -22.20 13.81
C SER A 248 10.87 -21.09 14.36
N LEU A 249 10.70 -19.86 13.89
CA LEU A 249 11.48 -18.71 14.40
C LEU A 249 11.20 -18.44 15.88
N ILE A 250 9.95 -18.52 16.31
CA ILE A 250 9.57 -18.31 17.71
C ILE A 250 10.21 -19.41 18.59
N HIS A 251 10.18 -20.66 18.16
CA HIS A 251 10.79 -21.77 18.93
C HIS A 251 12.32 -21.68 18.99
N ILE A 252 12.97 -21.15 17.96
CA ILE A 252 14.43 -20.93 17.96
C ILE A 252 14.81 -19.75 18.83
N SER A 253 13.96 -18.75 18.93
CA SER A 253 14.21 -17.51 19.66
C SER A 253 13.70 -17.49 21.09
N GLU A 254 12.94 -18.50 21.54
CA GLU A 254 12.57 -18.62 22.94
C GLU A 254 13.85 -18.91 23.76
N PRO A 255 14.32 -17.95 24.57
CA PRO A 255 15.31 -18.28 25.58
C PRO A 255 14.67 -19.36 26.48
N THR A 256 15.34 -20.47 26.64
CA THR A 256 14.99 -21.46 27.67
C THR A 256 14.74 -20.72 28.96
N ARG A 257 13.47 -20.51 29.35
CA ARG A 257 13.14 -19.96 30.67
C ARG A 257 13.75 -20.93 31.67
N PRO A 258 14.68 -20.50 32.53
CA PRO A 258 15.04 -21.31 33.66
C PRO A 258 13.78 -21.47 34.52
N TYR A 259 13.37 -22.69 34.76
CA TYR A 259 12.30 -23.02 35.67
C TYR A 259 12.68 -22.64 37.07
#